data_c7529eb929bcb78d6caa8b979a934f2b
#
_entry.id   c7529eb929bcb78d6caa8b979a934f2b
#
_cell.length_a   1.000
_cell.length_b   1.000
_cell.length_c   1.000
_cell.angle_alpha   90.00
_cell.angle_beta   90.00
_cell.angle_gamma   90.00
#
_symmetry.space_group_name_H-M   'P 1'
#
loop_
_entity.id
_entity.type
_entity.pdbx_description
1 polymer ?
#
loop_
_entity_poly.entity_id
_entity_poly.type
_entity_poly.pdbx_seq_one_letter_code
_entity_poly.pdbx_strand_id
1 'polypeptide(L)'
;MKSIIPPINILPFSSSLQGRGRGRGFFFLPLLLSLLLSGCIEEYDADLPAAQTELLVVEGNICSSQLNTFTITRTIRYSVDPFGEIQEPIKASVAVRGSDGSECVAEETSYGVFRCMLGELSPDVEYWLHIEADGEVYESEHQRPLPTEEIADVHAVQSTPESDIDVIITPDAPAQSGTANYYTWTYDETWEVQPEYTTTIYYDTQLKRPVSKLGQFPERGWMDAKSNIIIIGASRNYQDQHIRGMKIYDISRSSTKVWVKYSGLVHQRAISKGEYEYEMARRQASSEMGGLFTPQPSALPTNIRCLTSDRRVIGYVGCSLNTTERRFFINSIDFSIYRPLPPDRRMWLIDPRSEDLSAAVDYGYFLCLWEDTRDQEDGHLRTAWATLGQLDVRQMGAYIEEPYFWSWEQRGAHQPSPANNREK
;
A
#
# COMPACT_ATOMS: atom_id res chain seq x y z
N MET A 1 -12.62 0.11 33.61
CA MET A 1 -14.04 0.29 33.25
C MET A 1 -14.56 -1.06 32.75
N LYS A 2 -15.58 -1.61 33.44
CA LYS A 2 -16.09 -2.96 33.24
C LYS A 2 -16.86 -3.07 31.92
N SER A 3 -16.50 -4.02 31.08
CA SER A 3 -17.25 -4.44 29.91
C SER A 3 -18.47 -5.27 30.35
N ILE A 4 -19.67 -4.85 29.95
CA ILE A 4 -20.93 -5.55 30.18
C ILE A 4 -21.29 -6.28 28.88
N ILE A 5 -21.26 -7.63 28.94
CA ILE A 5 -21.78 -8.49 27.87
C ILE A 5 -23.22 -8.86 28.26
N PRO A 6 -24.21 -8.71 27.38
CA PRO A 6 -25.59 -9.12 27.68
C PRO A 6 -25.76 -10.66 27.58
N PRO A 7 -26.68 -11.26 28.35
CA PRO A 7 -26.88 -12.72 28.37
C PRO A 7 -27.67 -13.19 27.14
N ILE A 8 -27.24 -14.34 26.61
CA ILE A 8 -27.93 -15.09 25.56
C ILE A 8 -29.11 -15.83 26.20
N ASN A 9 -30.32 -15.51 25.74
CA ASN A 9 -31.55 -16.22 26.10
C ASN A 9 -31.63 -17.56 25.38
N ILE A 10 -31.52 -18.67 26.10
CA ILE A 10 -31.79 -20.01 25.60
C ILE A 10 -33.26 -20.34 25.90
N LEU A 11 -34.06 -20.48 24.86
CA LEU A 11 -35.45 -20.95 24.96
C LEU A 11 -35.47 -22.47 25.24
N PRO A 12 -36.34 -22.98 26.11
CA PRO A 12 -36.47 -24.42 26.35
C PRO A 12 -37.31 -25.08 25.26
N PHE A 13 -36.74 -26.08 24.62
CA PHE A 13 -37.44 -26.97 23.71
C PHE A 13 -38.18 -28.04 24.56
N SER A 14 -39.51 -27.97 24.61
CA SER A 14 -40.35 -29.03 25.18
C SER A 14 -40.73 -29.99 24.03
N SER A 15 -40.28 -31.24 24.10
CA SER A 15 -40.87 -32.33 23.34
C SER A 15 -41.22 -33.50 24.25
N SER A 16 -42.50 -33.64 24.43
CA SER A 16 -43.09 -34.88 24.99
C SER A 16 -43.09 -35.95 23.88
N LEU A 17 -42.39 -37.04 24.12
CA LEU A 17 -42.61 -38.31 23.45
C LEU A 17 -42.52 -39.44 24.43
N GLN A 18 -43.69 -39.93 24.79
CA GLN A 18 -43.90 -41.17 25.51
C GLN A 18 -43.64 -42.35 24.55
N GLY A 19 -42.58 -43.13 24.77
CA GLY A 19 -42.29 -44.36 24.04
C GLY A 19 -41.64 -45.37 24.95
N ARG A 20 -42.42 -46.38 25.38
CA ARG A 20 -41.99 -47.55 26.15
C ARG A 20 -41.13 -48.46 25.27
N GLY A 21 -39.82 -48.63 25.59
CA GLY A 21 -38.96 -49.58 24.92
C GLY A 21 -37.77 -49.96 25.79
N ARG A 22 -37.72 -51.19 26.29
CA ARG A 22 -36.60 -51.80 27.00
C ARG A 22 -35.40 -51.93 26.09
N GLY A 23 -34.29 -51.21 26.36
CA GLY A 23 -33.01 -51.36 25.67
C GLY A 23 -31.86 -50.95 26.58
N ARG A 24 -31.37 -51.91 27.40
CA ARG A 24 -30.11 -51.77 28.12
C ARG A 24 -28.97 -51.87 27.11
N GLY A 25 -28.27 -50.80 26.75
CA GLY A 25 -27.07 -50.94 25.92
C GLY A 25 -26.58 -49.68 25.21
N PHE A 26 -27.30 -48.54 25.26
CA PHE A 26 -26.98 -47.40 24.39
C PHE A 26 -26.28 -46.20 25.07
N PHE A 27 -25.98 -46.28 26.34
CA PHE A 27 -25.32 -45.17 27.08
C PHE A 27 -23.78 -45.19 27.01
N PHE A 28 -23.16 -46.26 26.55
CA PHE A 28 -21.70 -46.36 26.48
C PHE A 28 -21.09 -45.82 25.20
N LEU A 29 -21.88 -45.70 24.13
CA LEU A 29 -21.37 -45.24 22.83
C LEU A 29 -20.99 -43.75 22.81
N PRO A 30 -21.79 -42.81 23.33
CA PRO A 30 -21.37 -41.40 23.35
C PRO A 30 -20.23 -41.11 24.35
N LEU A 31 -20.12 -41.89 25.42
CA LEU A 31 -19.01 -41.77 26.37
C LEU A 31 -17.69 -42.28 25.77
N LEU A 32 -17.74 -43.34 24.95
CA LEU A 32 -16.58 -43.86 24.27
C LEU A 32 -16.15 -42.93 23.13
N LEU A 33 -17.09 -42.27 22.45
CA LEU A 33 -16.81 -41.30 21.38
C LEU A 33 -16.20 -39.98 21.93
N SER A 34 -16.57 -39.56 23.15
CA SER A 34 -15.97 -38.37 23.78
C SER A 34 -14.55 -38.62 24.27
N LEU A 35 -14.17 -39.83 24.60
CA LEU A 35 -12.81 -40.23 24.97
C LEU A 35 -11.85 -40.30 23.76
N LEU A 36 -12.39 -40.50 22.56
CA LEU A 36 -11.59 -40.52 21.33
C LEU A 36 -11.30 -39.09 20.78
N LEU A 37 -11.92 -38.03 21.30
CA LEU A 37 -11.74 -36.65 20.90
C LEU A 37 -10.80 -35.87 21.83
N SER A 38 -10.26 -36.47 22.89
CA SER A 38 -9.19 -35.90 23.68
C SER A 38 -7.83 -36.14 22.99
N GLY A 39 -7.69 -35.62 21.77
CA GLY A 39 -6.38 -35.46 21.17
C GLY A 39 -5.63 -34.39 21.97
N CYS A 40 -4.60 -34.83 22.70
CA CYS A 40 -3.62 -33.91 23.22
C CYS A 40 -3.06 -33.11 22.04
N ILE A 41 -3.30 -31.81 21.98
CA ILE A 41 -2.50 -30.91 21.16
C ILE A 41 -1.17 -30.86 21.92
N GLU A 42 -0.21 -31.71 21.53
CA GLU A 42 1.17 -31.52 21.94
C GLU A 42 1.66 -30.25 21.26
N GLU A 43 2.11 -29.33 22.08
CA GLU A 43 2.85 -28.14 21.59
C GLU A 43 4.12 -28.66 20.93
N TYR A 44 4.14 -28.65 19.59
CA TYR A 44 5.30 -29.06 18.80
C TYR A 44 6.35 -27.96 18.92
N ASP A 45 7.24 -28.09 19.90
CA ASP A 45 8.44 -27.28 20.02
C ASP A 45 9.47 -27.83 19.01
N ALA A 46 9.54 -27.17 17.86
CA ALA A 46 10.57 -27.50 16.87
C ALA A 46 11.91 -27.04 17.43
N ASP A 47 12.68 -27.97 17.98
CA ASP A 47 14.09 -27.75 18.34
C ASP A 47 14.94 -27.46 17.08
N LEU A 48 14.78 -26.24 16.54
CA LEU A 48 15.63 -25.75 15.50
C LEU A 48 16.96 -25.29 16.14
N PRO A 49 18.12 -25.73 15.63
CA PRO A 49 19.40 -25.27 16.12
C PRO A 49 19.44 -23.74 16.13
N ALA A 50 19.89 -23.12 17.22
CA ALA A 50 19.93 -21.66 17.39
C ALA A 50 20.60 -20.93 16.22
N ALA A 51 21.57 -21.57 15.55
CA ALA A 51 22.23 -21.06 14.35
C ALA A 51 21.33 -20.92 13.11
N GLN A 52 20.11 -21.53 13.11
CA GLN A 52 19.16 -21.44 11.99
C GLN A 52 17.99 -20.49 12.26
N THR A 53 17.93 -19.87 13.42
CA THR A 53 16.76 -19.09 13.87
C THR A 53 16.90 -17.58 13.70
N GLU A 54 18.10 -17.07 13.50
CA GLU A 54 18.40 -15.65 13.29
C GLU A 54 19.17 -15.45 11.98
N LEU A 55 18.46 -15.62 10.87
CA LEU A 55 19.04 -15.42 9.55
C LEU A 55 19.14 -13.93 9.24
N LEU A 56 20.26 -13.51 8.65
CA LEU A 56 20.37 -12.17 8.08
C LEU A 56 19.39 -12.03 6.92
N VAL A 57 18.65 -10.93 6.88
CA VAL A 57 17.74 -10.55 5.80
C VAL A 57 18.29 -9.29 5.16
N VAL A 58 18.53 -9.32 3.86
CA VAL A 58 19.12 -8.22 3.10
C VAL A 58 18.22 -7.91 1.91
N GLU A 59 17.77 -6.68 1.83
CA GLU A 59 16.96 -6.17 0.71
C GLU A 59 17.57 -4.88 0.17
N GLY A 60 17.59 -4.73 -1.15
CA GLY A 60 18.05 -3.51 -1.79
C GLY A 60 18.28 -3.65 -3.27
N ASN A 61 18.61 -2.54 -3.90
CA ASN A 61 18.98 -2.49 -5.29
C ASN A 61 20.11 -1.49 -5.49
N ILE A 62 21.11 -1.88 -6.26
CA ILE A 62 22.22 -1.02 -6.70
C ILE A 62 21.75 -0.34 -7.99
N CYS A 63 21.59 0.99 -7.98
CA CYS A 63 21.11 1.74 -9.11
C CYS A 63 21.91 3.04 -9.31
N SER A 64 22.22 3.32 -10.56
CA SER A 64 23.02 4.45 -11.00
C SER A 64 22.40 5.80 -10.67
N SER A 65 23.23 6.76 -10.33
CA SER A 65 22.89 8.18 -10.21
C SER A 65 21.73 8.51 -9.24
N GLN A 66 21.56 7.69 -8.19
CA GLN A 66 20.51 7.92 -7.20
C GLN A 66 20.92 7.52 -5.78
N LEU A 67 20.09 7.91 -4.81
CA LEU A 67 20.21 7.48 -3.43
C LEU A 67 19.70 6.02 -3.32
N ASN A 68 20.63 5.12 -3.05
CA ASN A 68 20.34 3.71 -2.85
C ASN A 68 20.06 3.42 -1.37
N THR A 69 19.08 2.56 -1.11
CA THR A 69 18.70 2.16 0.24
C THR A 69 18.82 0.64 0.35
N PHE A 70 19.51 0.19 1.38
CA PHE A 70 19.65 -1.22 1.74
C PHE A 70 19.08 -1.44 3.12
N THR A 71 18.26 -2.47 3.27
CA THR A 71 17.68 -2.85 4.57
C THR A 71 18.32 -4.14 5.02
N ILE A 72 18.96 -4.10 6.19
CA ILE A 72 19.67 -5.23 6.81
C ILE A 72 18.96 -5.52 8.13
N THR A 73 18.28 -6.65 8.21
CA THR A 73 17.52 -7.08 9.39
C THR A 73 17.78 -8.54 9.70
N ARG A 74 17.12 -9.08 10.72
CA ARG A 74 17.16 -10.51 11.03
C ARG A 74 15.75 -11.09 11.06
N THR A 75 15.65 -12.38 10.79
CA THR A 75 14.41 -13.10 11.02
C THR A 75 14.08 -13.09 12.52
N ILE A 76 12.81 -12.93 12.84
CA ILE A 76 12.26 -12.95 14.20
C ILE A 76 11.67 -14.33 14.44
N ARG A 77 11.93 -14.94 15.62
CA ARG A 77 11.12 -16.07 16.08
C ARG A 77 9.72 -15.59 16.35
N TYR A 78 8.73 -16.32 15.86
CA TYR A 78 7.36 -16.10 16.28
C TYR A 78 7.26 -16.44 17.76
N SER A 79 7.07 -15.43 18.62
CA SER A 79 6.77 -15.60 20.03
C SER A 79 5.30 -15.29 20.25
N VAL A 80 4.62 -16.13 21.06
CA VAL A 80 3.26 -15.88 21.51
C VAL A 80 3.22 -14.75 22.55
N ASP A 81 4.39 -14.36 23.08
CA ASP A 81 4.51 -13.25 24.02
C ASP A 81 4.39 -11.90 23.27
N PRO A 82 3.33 -11.11 23.52
CA PRO A 82 3.16 -9.79 22.90
C PRO A 82 4.21 -8.76 23.34
N PHE A 83 5.02 -9.05 24.34
CA PHE A 83 6.16 -8.26 24.81
C PHE A 83 7.52 -8.88 24.43
N GLY A 84 7.51 -9.74 23.37
CA GLY A 84 8.66 -10.50 22.91
C GLY A 84 9.97 -9.71 22.87
N GLU A 85 11.08 -10.44 22.96
CA GLU A 85 12.43 -9.89 23.03
C GLU A 85 12.65 -8.76 22.02
N ILE A 86 13.07 -7.59 22.53
CA ILE A 86 13.51 -6.48 21.69
C ILE A 86 14.78 -6.94 20.99
N GLN A 87 14.75 -7.08 19.68
CA GLN A 87 15.95 -7.42 18.91
C GLN A 87 17.01 -6.36 19.11
N GLU A 88 18.23 -6.84 19.43
CA GLU A 88 19.38 -5.95 19.48
C GLU A 88 19.71 -5.42 18.07
N PRO A 89 20.16 -4.16 17.97
CA PRO A 89 20.58 -3.56 16.70
C PRO A 89 21.67 -4.40 16.02
N ILE A 90 21.53 -4.63 14.72
CA ILE A 90 22.59 -5.21 13.91
C ILE A 90 23.69 -4.15 13.76
N LYS A 91 24.87 -4.44 14.25
CA LYS A 91 26.05 -3.61 13.95
C LYS A 91 26.60 -4.06 12.61
N ALA A 92 26.31 -3.30 11.57
CA ALA A 92 26.76 -3.62 10.23
C ALA A 92 27.54 -2.45 9.61
N SER A 93 28.50 -2.77 8.76
CA SER A 93 29.12 -1.88 7.78
C SER A 93 28.68 -2.35 6.40
N VAL A 94 28.18 -1.43 5.58
CA VAL A 94 27.61 -1.74 4.26
C VAL A 94 28.28 -0.87 3.22
N ALA A 95 28.73 -1.47 2.11
CA ALA A 95 29.34 -0.75 1.00
C ALA A 95 28.93 -1.37 -0.34
N VAL A 96 28.74 -0.55 -1.35
CA VAL A 96 28.67 -0.98 -2.75
C VAL A 96 30.08 -0.95 -3.32
N ARG A 97 30.54 -2.07 -3.90
CA ARG A 97 31.86 -2.20 -4.50
C ARG A 97 31.75 -2.50 -6.00
N GLY A 98 32.72 -2.03 -6.75
CA GLY A 98 32.85 -2.30 -8.18
C GLY A 98 34.13 -3.06 -8.52
N SER A 99 34.11 -3.87 -9.59
CA SER A 99 35.28 -4.61 -10.10
C SER A 99 36.40 -3.72 -10.61
N ASP A 100 36.11 -2.43 -10.82
CA ASP A 100 37.07 -1.37 -11.13
C ASP A 100 37.77 -0.78 -9.90
N GLY A 101 37.46 -1.28 -8.70
CA GLY A 101 37.97 -0.78 -7.44
C GLY A 101 37.17 0.40 -6.86
N SER A 102 36.07 0.77 -7.46
CA SER A 102 35.16 1.77 -6.88
C SER A 102 34.48 1.24 -5.63
N GLU A 103 34.28 2.12 -4.66
CA GLU A 103 33.58 1.79 -3.41
C GLU A 103 32.71 2.98 -2.96
N CYS A 104 31.50 2.70 -2.52
CA CYS A 104 30.60 3.66 -1.90
C CYS A 104 30.09 3.10 -0.58
N VAL A 105 30.56 3.68 0.53
CA VAL A 105 30.13 3.27 1.88
C VAL A 105 28.75 3.84 2.16
N ALA A 106 27.84 2.99 2.64
CA ALA A 106 26.50 3.39 3.01
C ALA A 106 26.44 3.81 4.48
N GLU A 107 25.73 4.90 4.76
CA GLU A 107 25.50 5.42 6.10
C GLU A 107 24.21 4.86 6.69
N GLU A 108 24.23 4.42 7.93
CA GLU A 108 23.02 4.01 8.64
C GLU A 108 22.20 5.25 9.00
N THR A 109 21.00 5.36 8.41
CA THR A 109 20.10 6.50 8.62
C THR A 109 19.01 6.23 9.63
N SER A 110 18.68 4.97 9.83
CA SER A 110 17.80 4.45 10.87
C SER A 110 18.12 2.98 11.09
N TYR A 111 17.56 2.40 12.14
CA TYR A 111 17.78 1.00 12.50
C TYR A 111 17.74 0.05 11.29
N GLY A 112 18.89 -0.55 10.96
CA GLY A 112 19.05 -1.49 9.85
C GLY A 112 18.82 -0.92 8.44
N VAL A 113 18.72 0.42 8.30
CA VAL A 113 18.54 1.08 7.01
C VAL A 113 19.79 1.87 6.63
N PHE A 114 20.46 1.41 5.61
CA PHE A 114 21.71 1.97 5.10
C PHE A 114 21.48 2.69 3.77
N ARG A 115 22.07 3.85 3.59
CA ARG A 115 21.92 4.64 2.36
C ARG A 115 23.26 5.13 1.83
N CYS A 116 23.42 5.06 0.50
CA CYS A 116 24.54 5.70 -0.19
C CYS A 116 24.07 6.33 -1.51
N MET A 117 24.69 7.45 -1.84
CA MET A 117 24.51 8.12 -3.13
C MET A 117 25.52 7.54 -4.11
N LEU A 118 25.06 6.76 -5.08
CA LEU A 118 25.89 6.26 -6.15
C LEU A 118 25.98 7.29 -7.30
N GLY A 119 27.19 7.38 -7.87
CA GLY A 119 27.40 8.08 -9.13
C GLY A 119 26.89 7.28 -10.32
N GLU A 120 27.29 7.68 -11.52
CA GLU A 120 26.99 6.95 -12.74
C GLU A 120 27.74 5.61 -12.75
N LEU A 121 27.00 4.51 -12.90
CA LEU A 121 27.55 3.16 -13.00
C LEU A 121 27.92 2.85 -14.45
N SER A 122 29.02 2.13 -14.65
CA SER A 122 29.42 1.64 -15.96
C SER A 122 28.74 0.31 -16.30
N PRO A 123 28.19 0.12 -17.49
CA PRO A 123 27.58 -1.16 -17.90
C PRO A 123 28.61 -2.30 -18.01
N ASP A 124 29.91 -1.99 -18.10
CA ASP A 124 30.98 -2.97 -18.23
C ASP A 124 31.60 -3.39 -16.91
N VAL A 125 31.27 -2.72 -15.80
CA VAL A 125 31.75 -2.99 -14.45
C VAL A 125 30.75 -3.86 -13.69
N GLU A 126 31.23 -4.85 -12.96
CA GLU A 126 30.42 -5.64 -12.06
C GLU A 126 30.38 -5.00 -10.69
N TYR A 127 29.16 -4.89 -10.11
CA TYR A 127 28.94 -4.29 -8.80
C TYR A 127 28.30 -5.32 -7.87
N TRP A 128 28.60 -5.20 -6.56
CA TRP A 128 28.03 -6.03 -5.50
C TRP A 128 27.89 -5.26 -4.20
N LEU A 129 27.02 -5.75 -3.34
CA LEU A 129 26.87 -5.27 -1.98
C LEU A 129 27.81 -6.07 -1.07
N HIS A 130 28.68 -5.40 -0.34
CA HIS A 130 29.55 -5.94 0.69
C HIS A 130 29.02 -5.54 2.06
N ILE A 131 28.89 -6.52 2.98
CA ILE A 131 28.33 -6.32 4.30
C ILE A 131 29.24 -7.00 5.32
N GLU A 132 29.66 -6.27 6.33
CA GLU A 132 30.30 -6.81 7.52
C GLU A 132 29.29 -6.68 8.67
N ALA A 133 28.84 -7.79 9.23
CA ALA A 133 27.86 -7.81 10.30
C ALA A 133 28.16 -8.94 11.30
N ASP A 134 28.16 -8.63 12.59
CA ASP A 134 28.37 -9.59 13.68
C ASP A 134 29.66 -10.44 13.57
N GLY A 135 30.69 -9.86 12.98
CA GLY A 135 31.99 -10.53 12.77
C GLY A 135 32.03 -11.45 11.55
N GLU A 136 30.96 -11.51 10.76
CA GLU A 136 30.85 -12.25 9.51
C GLU A 136 30.88 -11.30 8.32
N VAL A 137 31.33 -11.79 7.17
CA VAL A 137 31.35 -11.04 5.91
C VAL A 137 30.37 -11.66 4.91
N TYR A 138 29.55 -10.82 4.32
CA TYR A 138 28.57 -11.24 3.33
C TYR A 138 28.75 -10.45 2.04
N GLU A 139 28.54 -11.09 0.90
CA GLU A 139 28.53 -10.43 -0.40
C GLU A 139 27.38 -10.92 -1.26
N SER A 140 26.79 -9.98 -2.02
CA SER A 140 25.91 -10.36 -3.10
C SER A 140 26.71 -10.87 -4.30
N GLU A 141 26.04 -11.53 -5.24
CA GLU A 141 26.65 -11.84 -6.53
C GLU A 141 27.13 -10.57 -7.22
N HIS A 142 28.25 -10.69 -7.94
CA HIS A 142 28.76 -9.62 -8.79
C HIS A 142 27.90 -9.53 -10.05
N GLN A 143 27.30 -8.37 -10.30
CA GLN A 143 26.32 -8.17 -11.37
C GLN A 143 26.67 -6.94 -12.19
N ARG A 144 26.53 -7.03 -13.50
CA ARG A 144 26.52 -5.86 -14.37
C ARG A 144 25.16 -5.19 -14.30
N PRO A 145 25.10 -3.85 -14.20
CA PRO A 145 23.85 -3.14 -14.09
C PRO A 145 23.02 -3.29 -15.38
N LEU A 146 21.76 -3.69 -15.23
CA LEU A 146 20.86 -3.90 -16.36
C LEU A 146 20.25 -2.57 -16.81
N PRO A 147 20.27 -2.27 -18.13
CA PRO A 147 19.54 -1.15 -18.67
C PRO A 147 18.03 -1.40 -18.59
N THR A 148 17.27 -0.35 -18.30
CA THR A 148 15.81 -0.38 -18.27
C THR A 148 15.27 0.40 -19.45
N GLU A 149 14.43 -0.24 -20.24
CA GLU A 149 13.73 0.38 -21.36
C GLU A 149 12.71 1.42 -20.84
N GLU A 150 12.38 2.40 -21.70
CA GLU A 150 11.34 3.37 -21.42
C GLU A 150 9.96 2.69 -21.33
N ILE A 151 9.03 3.36 -20.69
CA ILE A 151 7.63 2.95 -20.67
C ILE A 151 6.95 3.53 -21.91
N ALA A 152 6.64 2.69 -22.92
CA ALA A 152 5.96 3.10 -24.14
C ALA A 152 4.57 3.66 -23.85
N ASP A 153 3.84 3.01 -22.95
CA ASP A 153 2.48 3.42 -22.60
C ASP A 153 2.09 2.98 -21.18
N VAL A 154 1.33 3.83 -20.51
CA VAL A 154 0.58 3.52 -19.29
C VAL A 154 -0.76 4.26 -19.31
N HIS A 155 -1.84 3.54 -19.15
CA HIS A 155 -3.18 4.10 -19.17
C HIS A 155 -4.16 3.32 -18.29
N ALA A 156 -5.32 3.92 -18.03
CA ALA A 156 -6.40 3.31 -17.26
C ALA A 156 -7.50 2.81 -18.20
N VAL A 157 -8.08 1.66 -17.86
CA VAL A 157 -9.18 1.02 -18.60
C VAL A 157 -10.25 0.54 -17.64
N GLN A 158 -11.51 0.77 -18.00
CA GLN A 158 -12.67 0.18 -17.33
C GLN A 158 -13.40 -0.71 -18.30
N SER A 159 -13.36 -2.02 -18.10
CA SER A 159 -13.91 -3.00 -19.05
C SER A 159 -15.43 -2.94 -19.15
N THR A 160 -16.11 -2.70 -18.04
CA THR A 160 -17.56 -2.46 -17.96
C THR A 160 -17.85 -1.34 -16.97
N PRO A 161 -19.03 -0.70 -17.02
CA PRO A 161 -19.39 0.34 -16.06
C PRO A 161 -19.41 -0.11 -14.59
N GLU A 162 -19.51 -1.40 -14.34
CA GLU A 162 -19.53 -2.00 -13.00
C GLU A 162 -18.18 -2.49 -12.54
N SER A 163 -17.18 -2.63 -13.44
CA SER A 163 -15.83 -3.09 -13.09
C SER A 163 -15.00 -1.99 -12.43
N ASP A 164 -13.99 -2.39 -11.69
CA ASP A 164 -12.94 -1.50 -11.22
C ASP A 164 -12.08 -1.00 -12.40
N ILE A 165 -11.26 -0.02 -12.15
CA ILE A 165 -10.41 0.63 -13.16
C ILE A 165 -9.05 -0.06 -13.14
N ASP A 166 -8.71 -0.73 -14.22
CA ASP A 166 -7.43 -1.42 -14.40
C ASP A 166 -6.37 -0.43 -14.92
N VAL A 167 -5.19 -0.47 -14.35
CA VAL A 167 -4.01 0.27 -14.86
C VAL A 167 -3.15 -0.69 -15.66
N ILE A 168 -2.95 -0.33 -16.92
CA ILE A 168 -2.31 -1.14 -17.95
C ILE A 168 -0.99 -0.51 -18.35
N ILE A 169 0.07 -1.33 -18.46
CA ILE A 169 1.40 -0.88 -18.86
C ILE A 169 1.91 -1.64 -20.10
N THR A 170 2.65 -0.95 -20.92
CA THR A 170 3.43 -1.49 -22.04
C THR A 170 4.82 -0.87 -21.98
N PRO A 171 5.88 -1.60 -21.58
CA PRO A 171 7.27 -1.17 -21.78
C PRO A 171 7.59 -1.02 -23.27
N ASP A 172 8.64 -0.28 -23.60
CA ASP A 172 9.18 -0.31 -24.94
C ASP A 172 9.69 -1.70 -25.34
N ALA A 173 9.84 -1.93 -26.61
CA ALA A 173 10.37 -3.19 -27.11
C ALA A 173 11.77 -3.44 -26.54
N PRO A 174 12.09 -4.70 -26.16
CA PRO A 174 13.41 -5.02 -25.63
C PRO A 174 14.49 -4.70 -26.66
N ALA A 175 15.62 -4.15 -26.17
CA ALA A 175 16.74 -3.74 -27.00
C ALA A 175 17.34 -4.90 -27.81
N GLN A 176 17.22 -6.14 -27.29
CA GLN A 176 17.66 -7.37 -27.96
C GLN A 176 16.48 -8.29 -28.26
N SER A 177 16.24 -8.54 -29.52
CA SER A 177 15.22 -9.49 -29.95
C SER A 177 15.60 -10.93 -29.54
N GLY A 178 14.62 -11.67 -29.01
CA GLY A 178 14.79 -13.06 -28.62
C GLY A 178 15.30 -13.31 -27.19
N THR A 179 15.54 -12.24 -26.40
CA THR A 179 15.92 -12.36 -24.99
C THR A 179 14.71 -12.04 -24.12
N ALA A 180 14.42 -12.89 -23.15
CA ALA A 180 13.35 -12.58 -22.20
C ALA A 180 13.80 -11.50 -21.22
N ASN A 181 13.05 -10.41 -21.12
CA ASN A 181 13.24 -9.36 -20.15
C ASN A 181 12.29 -9.53 -18.98
N TYR A 182 12.75 -9.15 -17.80
CA TYR A 182 12.01 -9.19 -16.56
C TYR A 182 11.97 -7.78 -15.98
N TYR A 183 10.83 -7.42 -15.41
CA TYR A 183 10.61 -6.07 -14.87
C TYR A 183 9.96 -6.12 -13.51
N THR A 184 10.26 -5.10 -12.72
CA THR A 184 9.49 -4.75 -11.54
C THR A 184 8.92 -3.36 -11.70
N TRP A 185 7.71 -3.16 -11.13
CA TRP A 185 7.03 -1.86 -11.09
C TRP A 185 6.61 -1.53 -9.68
N THR A 186 6.74 -0.25 -9.37
CA THR A 186 6.12 0.40 -8.23
C THR A 186 5.38 1.64 -8.71
N TYR A 187 4.55 2.25 -7.88
CA TYR A 187 3.86 3.47 -8.29
C TYR A 187 3.62 4.40 -7.12
N ASP A 188 3.64 5.70 -7.42
CA ASP A 188 3.23 6.77 -6.53
C ASP A 188 1.87 7.29 -6.99
N GLU A 189 0.98 7.55 -6.06
CA GLU A 189 -0.38 8.01 -6.30
C GLU A 189 -0.56 9.42 -5.77
N THR A 190 -1.28 10.24 -6.51
CA THR A 190 -1.78 11.54 -6.06
C THR A 190 -3.22 11.68 -6.52
N TRP A 191 -4.12 12.11 -5.64
CA TRP A 191 -5.50 12.34 -6.02
C TRP A 191 -6.06 13.60 -5.42
N GLU A 192 -6.98 14.23 -6.17
CA GLU A 192 -7.71 15.40 -5.73
C GLU A 192 -8.87 15.00 -4.84
N VAL A 193 -9.03 15.71 -3.74
CA VAL A 193 -10.17 15.60 -2.85
C VAL A 193 -10.91 16.93 -2.76
N GLN A 194 -12.23 16.84 -2.60
CA GLN A 194 -13.12 17.96 -2.40
C GLN A 194 -13.90 17.75 -1.10
N PRO A 195 -14.27 18.84 -0.40
CA PRO A 195 -15.12 18.72 0.77
C PRO A 195 -16.52 18.20 0.37
N GLU A 196 -17.21 17.63 1.33
CA GLU A 196 -18.58 17.15 1.11
C GLU A 196 -19.56 18.29 0.82
N TYR A 197 -19.36 19.42 1.50
CA TYR A 197 -20.13 20.64 1.31
C TYR A 197 -19.19 21.84 1.19
N THR A 198 -19.69 22.89 0.55
CA THR A 198 -19.00 24.18 0.48
C THR A 198 -19.88 25.25 1.13
N THR A 199 -19.30 26.31 1.64
CA THR A 199 -20.04 27.46 2.15
C THR A 199 -19.34 28.76 1.84
N THR A 200 -20.14 29.75 1.47
CA THR A 200 -19.73 31.14 1.25
C THR A 200 -20.32 32.10 2.29
N ILE A 201 -20.95 31.55 3.34
CA ILE A 201 -21.61 32.30 4.41
C ILE A 201 -21.19 31.76 5.77
N TYR A 202 -21.29 32.59 6.79
CA TYR A 202 -21.24 32.17 8.20
C TYR A 202 -22.35 32.82 8.99
N TYR A 203 -22.72 32.27 10.11
CA TYR A 203 -23.68 32.89 11.01
C TYR A 203 -22.97 33.84 11.99
N ASP A 204 -23.34 35.12 11.92
CA ASP A 204 -22.86 36.12 12.89
C ASP A 204 -23.78 36.07 14.11
N THR A 205 -23.24 35.63 15.24
CA THR A 205 -23.97 35.47 16.50
C THR A 205 -24.35 36.80 17.14
N GLN A 206 -23.64 37.90 16.83
CA GLN A 206 -23.95 39.24 17.32
C GLN A 206 -25.05 39.90 16.49
N LEU A 207 -24.93 39.81 15.16
CA LEU A 207 -25.93 40.33 14.22
C LEU A 207 -27.15 39.44 14.06
N LYS A 208 -27.07 38.17 14.53
CA LYS A 208 -28.09 37.13 14.41
C LYS A 208 -28.57 36.91 12.98
N ARG A 209 -27.63 36.94 12.03
CA ARG A 209 -27.91 36.74 10.59
C ARG A 209 -26.76 36.12 9.84
N PRO A 210 -27.03 35.53 8.62
CA PRO A 210 -25.97 35.10 7.75
C PRO A 210 -25.17 36.30 7.21
N VAL A 211 -23.85 36.11 7.09
CA VAL A 211 -22.94 37.07 6.52
C VAL A 211 -22.06 36.37 5.50
N SER A 212 -21.80 37.02 4.38
CA SER A 212 -20.95 36.47 3.32
C SER A 212 -19.50 36.40 3.78
N LYS A 213 -18.86 35.25 3.51
CA LYS A 213 -17.43 35.02 3.76
C LYS A 213 -16.88 34.03 2.73
N LEU A 214 -16.36 34.55 1.64
CA LEU A 214 -15.73 33.75 0.59
C LEU A 214 -14.40 33.18 1.06
N GLY A 215 -14.06 31.98 0.60
CA GLY A 215 -12.76 31.36 0.84
C GLY A 215 -12.51 30.98 2.31
N GLN A 216 -13.55 30.74 3.09
CA GLN A 216 -13.42 30.34 4.50
C GLN A 216 -12.73 28.97 4.64
N PHE A 217 -13.06 28.06 3.75
CA PHE A 217 -12.47 26.72 3.69
C PHE A 217 -11.92 26.43 2.29
N PRO A 218 -10.85 25.64 2.18
CA PRO A 218 -10.34 25.22 0.88
C PRO A 218 -11.33 24.25 0.23
N GLU A 219 -11.66 24.51 -1.04
CA GLU A 219 -12.61 23.72 -1.83
C GLU A 219 -11.91 22.53 -2.55
N ARG A 220 -10.58 22.53 -2.55
CA ARG A 220 -9.74 21.49 -3.18
C ARG A 220 -8.55 21.19 -2.29
N GLY A 221 -8.13 19.95 -2.32
CA GLY A 221 -6.89 19.51 -1.71
C GLY A 221 -6.37 18.26 -2.41
N TRP A 222 -5.17 17.84 -2.07
CA TRP A 222 -4.53 16.67 -2.66
C TRP A 222 -4.00 15.75 -1.57
N MET A 223 -3.99 14.48 -1.88
CA MET A 223 -3.44 13.43 -1.03
C MET A 223 -2.51 12.55 -1.85
N ASP A 224 -1.46 12.05 -1.20
CA ASP A 224 -0.47 11.18 -1.82
C ASP A 224 -0.41 9.82 -1.13
N ALA A 225 -0.03 8.81 -1.88
CA ALA A 225 0.35 7.50 -1.36
C ALA A 225 1.45 6.88 -2.23
N LYS A 226 2.23 5.99 -1.63
CA LYS A 226 3.20 5.16 -2.35
C LYS A 226 2.77 3.71 -2.29
N SER A 227 2.94 2.99 -3.39
CA SER A 227 2.70 1.55 -3.38
C SER A 227 3.71 0.86 -2.48
N ASN A 228 3.22 -0.07 -1.67
CA ASN A 228 4.04 -1.01 -0.91
C ASN A 228 4.07 -2.40 -1.55
N ILE A 229 3.51 -2.53 -2.76
CA ILE A 229 3.42 -3.78 -3.51
C ILE A 229 4.43 -3.72 -4.64
N ILE A 230 5.27 -4.74 -4.74
CA ILE A 230 6.15 -4.94 -5.88
C ILE A 230 5.40 -5.77 -6.92
N ILE A 231 5.27 -5.22 -8.11
CA ILE A 231 4.62 -5.85 -9.25
C ILE A 231 5.73 -6.33 -10.18
N ILE A 232 5.64 -7.56 -10.63
CA ILE A 232 6.65 -8.16 -11.50
C ILE A 232 6.01 -8.71 -12.77
N GLY A 233 6.76 -8.67 -13.86
CA GLY A 233 6.38 -9.23 -15.14
C GLY A 233 7.56 -9.79 -15.91
N ALA A 234 7.25 -10.68 -16.84
CA ALA A 234 8.25 -11.32 -17.69
C ALA A 234 7.76 -11.31 -19.14
N SER A 235 8.58 -10.84 -20.05
CA SER A 235 8.27 -10.78 -21.48
C SER A 235 8.10 -12.17 -22.10
N ARG A 236 8.74 -13.21 -21.53
CA ARG A 236 8.59 -14.62 -21.94
C ARG A 236 7.14 -15.13 -21.90
N ASN A 237 6.27 -14.48 -21.16
CA ASN A 237 4.85 -14.84 -21.08
C ASN A 237 4.04 -14.36 -22.29
N TYR A 238 4.67 -13.63 -23.21
CA TYR A 238 4.07 -13.04 -24.41
C TYR A 238 4.69 -13.69 -25.66
N GLN A 239 3.88 -13.85 -26.71
CA GLN A 239 4.23 -14.60 -27.90
C GLN A 239 5.46 -14.04 -28.65
N ASP A 240 5.64 -12.71 -28.65
CA ASP A 240 6.76 -12.00 -29.26
C ASP A 240 7.83 -11.57 -28.26
N GLN A 241 7.77 -12.12 -27.01
CA GLN A 241 8.63 -11.74 -25.90
C GLN A 241 8.61 -10.24 -25.58
N HIS A 242 7.48 -9.59 -25.84
CA HIS A 242 7.26 -8.18 -25.55
C HIS A 242 5.98 -8.02 -24.75
N ILE A 243 6.05 -7.42 -23.54
CA ILE A 243 4.90 -7.16 -22.69
C ILE A 243 4.03 -6.11 -23.38
N ARG A 244 2.77 -6.47 -23.65
CA ARG A 244 1.80 -5.55 -24.25
C ARG A 244 0.52 -5.57 -23.43
N GLY A 245 0.18 -4.43 -22.83
CA GLY A 245 -1.06 -4.28 -22.10
C GLY A 245 -1.16 -5.15 -20.85
N MET A 246 -0.10 -5.20 -20.03
CA MET A 246 -0.14 -5.92 -18.75
C MET A 246 -0.85 -5.10 -17.69
N LYS A 247 -1.86 -5.68 -17.02
CA LYS A 247 -2.45 -5.09 -15.82
C LYS A 247 -1.43 -5.12 -14.68
N ILE A 248 -1.15 -3.94 -14.09
CA ILE A 248 -0.23 -3.82 -12.96
C ILE A 248 -0.97 -3.66 -11.63
N TYR A 249 -2.07 -2.92 -11.58
CA TYR A 249 -2.95 -2.82 -10.42
C TYR A 249 -4.34 -2.38 -10.85
N ASP A 250 -5.27 -2.34 -9.92
CA ASP A 250 -6.61 -1.78 -10.12
C ASP A 250 -6.97 -0.80 -9.01
N ILE A 251 -7.89 0.11 -9.35
CA ILE A 251 -8.46 1.08 -8.43
C ILE A 251 -9.95 0.84 -8.38
N SER A 252 -10.48 0.59 -7.17
CA SER A 252 -11.92 0.40 -7.04
C SER A 252 -12.68 1.63 -7.54
N ARG A 253 -13.69 1.42 -8.37
CA ARG A 253 -14.56 2.49 -8.87
C ARG A 253 -15.31 3.24 -7.76
N SER A 254 -15.36 2.68 -6.56
CA SER A 254 -15.92 3.31 -5.37
C SER A 254 -14.89 4.05 -4.52
N SER A 255 -13.61 3.95 -4.86
CA SER A 255 -12.53 4.60 -4.12
C SER A 255 -12.63 6.13 -4.22
N THR A 256 -12.42 6.81 -3.10
CA THR A 256 -12.33 8.28 -3.05
C THR A 256 -11.22 8.84 -3.93
N LYS A 257 -10.20 8.03 -4.24
CA LYS A 257 -9.07 8.41 -5.10
C LYS A 257 -9.50 8.85 -6.52
N VAL A 258 -10.58 8.26 -7.04
CA VAL A 258 -11.06 8.52 -8.42
C VAL A 258 -12.31 9.39 -8.48
N TRP A 259 -12.72 9.98 -7.36
CA TRP A 259 -13.95 10.79 -7.35
C TRP A 259 -13.82 12.11 -8.10
N VAL A 260 -12.64 12.67 -8.21
CA VAL A 260 -12.40 13.93 -8.93
C VAL A 260 -11.37 13.69 -10.03
N LYS A 261 -10.10 13.65 -9.67
CA LYS A 261 -8.98 13.40 -10.56
C LYS A 261 -7.89 12.64 -9.81
N TYR A 262 -7.29 11.68 -10.48
CA TYR A 262 -6.22 10.85 -9.97
C TYR A 262 -5.02 10.90 -10.91
N SER A 263 -3.83 10.81 -10.37
CA SER A 263 -2.59 10.65 -11.10
C SER A 263 -1.77 9.51 -10.50
N GLY A 264 -1.32 8.60 -11.35
CA GLY A 264 -0.33 7.57 -11.01
C GLY A 264 1.00 7.88 -11.68
N LEU A 265 2.10 7.81 -10.94
CA LEU A 265 3.46 7.81 -11.47
C LEU A 265 4.01 6.39 -11.36
N VAL A 266 4.13 5.70 -12.47
CA VAL A 266 4.65 4.33 -12.50
C VAL A 266 6.14 4.38 -12.70
N HIS A 267 6.88 3.67 -11.83
CA HIS A 267 8.32 3.47 -11.91
C HIS A 267 8.59 2.06 -12.44
N GLN A 268 9.47 1.94 -13.40
CA GLN A 268 9.87 0.68 -14.02
C GLN A 268 11.35 0.44 -13.83
N ARG A 269 11.71 -0.81 -13.54
CA ARG A 269 13.09 -1.25 -13.47
C ARG A 269 13.23 -2.64 -14.09
N ALA A 270 14.22 -2.80 -14.97
CA ALA A 270 14.61 -4.11 -15.45
C ALA A 270 15.31 -4.88 -14.32
N ILE A 271 15.01 -6.16 -14.20
CA ILE A 271 15.53 -7.05 -13.18
C ILE A 271 16.13 -8.32 -13.80
N SER A 272 17.04 -8.96 -13.09
CA SER A 272 17.59 -10.24 -13.52
C SER A 272 16.54 -11.35 -13.40
N LYS A 273 16.79 -12.46 -14.11
CA LYS A 273 15.97 -13.67 -13.95
C LYS A 273 15.96 -14.17 -12.50
N GLY A 274 17.12 -14.14 -11.82
CA GLY A 274 17.22 -14.57 -10.42
C GLY A 274 16.43 -13.67 -9.48
N GLU A 275 16.44 -12.36 -9.69
CA GLU A 275 15.62 -11.43 -8.93
C GLU A 275 14.11 -11.66 -9.16
N TYR A 276 13.72 -11.91 -10.41
CA TYR A 276 12.34 -12.26 -10.74
C TYR A 276 11.89 -13.56 -10.03
N GLU A 277 12.74 -14.58 -10.01
CA GLU A 277 12.45 -15.85 -9.34
C GLU A 277 12.36 -15.70 -7.82
N TYR A 278 13.22 -14.84 -7.22
CA TYR A 278 13.15 -14.48 -5.80
C TYR A 278 11.82 -13.79 -5.47
N GLU A 279 11.44 -12.78 -6.24
CA GLU A 279 10.19 -12.04 -6.01
C GLU A 279 8.94 -12.92 -6.21
N MET A 280 8.97 -13.83 -7.19
CA MET A 280 7.91 -14.83 -7.38
C MET A 280 7.77 -15.74 -6.16
N ALA A 281 8.88 -16.28 -5.67
CA ALA A 281 8.87 -17.14 -4.49
C ALA A 281 8.42 -16.39 -3.22
N ARG A 282 8.83 -15.13 -3.06
CA ARG A 282 8.40 -14.26 -1.96
C ARG A 282 6.90 -13.99 -1.98
N ARG A 283 6.34 -13.70 -3.15
CA ARG A 283 4.89 -13.50 -3.33
C ARG A 283 4.10 -14.78 -3.03
N GLN A 284 4.59 -15.92 -3.49
CA GLN A 284 3.96 -17.21 -3.21
C GLN A 284 3.97 -17.50 -1.70
N ALA A 285 5.10 -17.35 -1.03
CA ALA A 285 5.20 -17.54 0.41
C ALA A 285 4.23 -16.63 1.20
N SER A 286 4.07 -15.37 0.78
CA SER A 286 3.15 -14.43 1.41
C SER A 286 1.67 -14.79 1.21
N SER A 287 1.30 -15.30 0.02
CA SER A 287 -0.08 -15.69 -0.29
C SER A 287 -0.52 -16.98 0.40
N GLU A 288 0.43 -17.86 0.70
CA GLU A 288 0.17 -19.17 1.30
C GLU A 288 0.11 -19.15 2.84
N MET A 289 0.54 -18.06 3.50
CA MET A 289 0.58 -17.96 4.98
C MET A 289 -0.80 -18.04 5.68
N GLY A 290 -1.90 -18.29 4.96
CA GLY A 290 -3.24 -18.46 5.52
C GLY A 290 -3.85 -19.85 5.35
N GLY A 291 -3.18 -20.82 4.75
CA GLY A 291 -3.72 -22.14 4.43
C GLY A 291 -3.33 -23.24 5.41
N LEU A 292 -4.31 -24.04 5.89
CA LEU A 292 -4.10 -25.16 6.81
C LEU A 292 -3.25 -26.32 6.22
N PHE A 293 -2.97 -26.28 4.93
CA PHE A 293 -2.22 -27.29 4.17
C PHE A 293 -1.10 -26.70 3.33
N THR A 294 -0.50 -25.61 3.80
CA THR A 294 0.58 -24.96 3.07
C THR A 294 1.79 -25.88 2.99
N PRO A 295 2.29 -26.23 1.78
CA PRO A 295 3.57 -26.89 1.67
C PRO A 295 4.64 -26.03 2.33
N GLN A 296 5.55 -26.64 3.05
CA GLN A 296 6.65 -25.92 3.69
C GLN A 296 7.37 -25.08 2.62
N PRO A 297 7.49 -23.75 2.78
CA PRO A 297 8.09 -22.89 1.75
C PRO A 297 9.47 -23.45 1.41
N SER A 298 9.71 -23.78 0.14
CA SER A 298 11.05 -24.05 -0.35
C SER A 298 11.90 -22.83 0.01
N ALA A 299 13.16 -23.05 0.42
CA ALA A 299 14.06 -21.97 0.79
C ALA A 299 14.05 -20.90 -0.32
N LEU A 300 13.76 -19.65 0.03
CA LEU A 300 13.78 -18.55 -0.93
C LEU A 300 15.14 -18.50 -1.63
N PRO A 301 15.19 -18.39 -2.96
CA PRO A 301 16.46 -18.19 -3.66
C PRO A 301 17.10 -16.90 -3.15
N THR A 302 18.42 -16.86 -3.10
CA THR A 302 19.18 -15.68 -2.69
C THR A 302 20.43 -15.56 -3.57
N ASN A 303 20.85 -14.33 -3.82
CA ASN A 303 22.14 -14.07 -4.47
C ASN A 303 23.19 -13.56 -3.48
N ILE A 304 22.96 -13.77 -2.18
CA ILE A 304 23.88 -13.31 -1.11
C ILE A 304 24.44 -14.53 -0.39
N ARG A 305 25.72 -14.51 -0.11
CA ARG A 305 26.41 -15.57 0.62
C ARG A 305 27.27 -15.00 1.74
N CYS A 306 27.40 -15.75 2.83
CA CYS A 306 28.40 -15.53 3.84
C CYS A 306 29.75 -16.06 3.32
N LEU A 307 30.80 -15.26 3.43
CA LEU A 307 32.16 -15.65 2.99
C LEU A 307 33.01 -16.29 4.12
N THR A 308 32.60 -16.03 5.36
CA THR A 308 33.36 -16.44 6.55
C THR A 308 32.82 -17.70 7.21
N SER A 309 31.56 -18.08 6.89
CA SER A 309 30.90 -19.27 7.43
C SER A 309 29.81 -19.79 6.50
N ASP A 310 29.19 -20.93 6.85
CA ASP A 310 28.05 -21.52 6.11
C ASP A 310 26.68 -20.94 6.53
N ARG A 311 26.67 -19.75 7.14
CA ARG A 311 25.40 -19.10 7.53
C ARG A 311 24.56 -18.77 6.32
N ARG A 312 23.29 -19.12 6.40
CA ARG A 312 22.30 -18.78 5.36
C ARG A 312 21.89 -17.32 5.48
N VAL A 313 21.58 -16.72 4.34
CA VAL A 313 21.08 -15.36 4.20
C VAL A 313 19.76 -15.40 3.43
N ILE A 314 18.84 -14.55 3.76
CA ILE A 314 17.60 -14.34 3.01
C ILE A 314 17.67 -12.98 2.33
N GLY A 315 17.19 -12.89 1.11
CA GLY A 315 17.11 -11.64 0.39
C GLY A 315 17.76 -11.69 -0.99
N TYR A 316 17.65 -10.60 -1.69
CA TYR A 316 18.22 -10.41 -3.01
C TYR A 316 18.64 -8.96 -3.21
N VAL A 317 19.80 -8.77 -3.82
CA VAL A 317 20.31 -7.44 -4.20
C VAL A 317 20.30 -7.36 -5.71
N GLY A 318 19.44 -6.50 -6.27
CA GLY A 318 19.40 -6.23 -7.70
C GLY A 318 20.50 -5.25 -8.11
N CYS A 319 20.75 -5.17 -9.45
CA CYS A 319 21.67 -4.20 -10.03
C CYS A 319 21.12 -3.67 -11.35
N SER A 320 20.84 -2.37 -11.42
CA SER A 320 20.27 -1.71 -12.61
C SER A 320 20.98 -0.41 -12.96
N LEU A 321 21.03 -0.13 -14.26
CA LEU A 321 21.69 1.07 -14.78
C LEU A 321 20.81 2.31 -14.60
N ASN A 322 19.51 2.16 -14.70
CA ASN A 322 18.53 3.23 -14.57
C ASN A 322 17.17 2.69 -14.15
N THR A 323 16.32 3.60 -13.71
CA THR A 323 14.88 3.42 -13.58
C THR A 323 14.19 4.36 -14.55
N THR A 324 13.08 3.96 -15.14
CA THR A 324 12.24 4.79 -15.99
C THR A 324 10.90 5.03 -15.35
N GLU A 325 10.26 6.14 -15.65
CA GLU A 325 9.00 6.49 -15.05
C GLU A 325 8.03 7.13 -16.02
N ARG A 326 6.75 6.86 -15.86
CA ARG A 326 5.70 7.49 -16.65
C ARG A 326 4.48 7.81 -15.81
N ARG A 327 3.98 9.04 -15.96
CA ARG A 327 2.78 9.53 -15.29
C ARG A 327 1.57 9.41 -16.21
N PHE A 328 0.43 9.02 -15.61
CA PHE A 328 -0.87 9.02 -16.27
C PHE A 328 -1.92 9.68 -15.36
N PHE A 329 -3.10 9.96 -15.93
CA PHE A 329 -4.20 10.59 -15.22
C PHE A 329 -5.50 9.81 -15.44
N ILE A 330 -6.39 9.88 -14.46
CA ILE A 330 -7.77 9.43 -14.51
C ILE A 330 -8.64 10.63 -14.13
N ASN A 331 -9.54 11.05 -15.04
CA ASN A 331 -10.57 12.01 -14.71
C ASN A 331 -11.87 11.26 -14.44
N SER A 332 -12.56 11.60 -13.37
CA SER A 332 -13.81 10.91 -12.98
C SER A 332 -14.91 10.96 -14.06
N ILE A 333 -14.84 11.93 -14.97
CA ILE A 333 -15.81 12.08 -16.07
C ILE A 333 -15.66 11.00 -17.15
N ASP A 334 -14.47 10.42 -17.28
CA ASP A 334 -14.14 9.44 -18.33
C ASP A 334 -14.49 8.01 -17.92
N PHE A 335 -14.90 7.79 -16.65
CA PHE A 335 -15.14 6.48 -16.04
C PHE A 335 -16.49 6.43 -15.30
N SER A 336 -17.04 5.23 -15.16
CA SER A 336 -18.24 4.98 -14.37
C SER A 336 -17.92 4.88 -12.88
N ILE A 337 -17.78 6.02 -12.22
CA ILE A 337 -17.44 6.10 -10.80
C ILE A 337 -18.67 5.91 -9.93
N TYR A 338 -18.56 5.04 -8.93
CA TYR A 338 -19.60 4.84 -7.92
C TYR A 338 -19.26 5.64 -6.66
N ARG A 339 -20.12 6.61 -6.33
CA ARG A 339 -20.03 7.42 -5.11
C ARG A 339 -21.10 6.97 -4.14
N PRO A 340 -20.79 6.10 -3.17
CA PRO A 340 -21.78 5.72 -2.17
C PRO A 340 -22.17 6.94 -1.35
N LEU A 341 -23.46 7.15 -1.15
CA LEU A 341 -23.97 8.16 -0.22
C LEU A 341 -23.80 7.59 1.20
N PRO A 342 -22.96 8.18 2.05
CA PRO A 342 -22.81 7.71 3.43
C PRO A 342 -24.10 7.94 4.21
N PRO A 343 -24.54 6.98 5.04
CA PRO A 343 -25.81 7.06 5.76
C PRO A 343 -25.89 8.21 6.77
N ASP A 344 -24.79 8.70 7.29
CA ASP A 344 -24.72 9.64 8.43
C ASP A 344 -24.21 11.05 8.09
N ARG A 345 -24.08 11.37 6.79
CA ARG A 345 -23.53 12.68 6.38
C ARG A 345 -24.61 13.67 6.00
N ARG A 346 -25.63 13.79 6.80
CA ARG A 346 -26.63 14.84 6.59
C ARG A 346 -26.20 16.12 7.29
N MET A 347 -26.38 17.25 6.62
CA MET A 347 -26.31 18.54 7.30
C MET A 347 -27.37 18.57 8.40
N TRP A 348 -27.05 19.21 9.52
CA TRP A 348 -28.04 19.48 10.56
C TRP A 348 -28.97 20.59 10.08
N LEU A 349 -30.27 20.30 9.99
CA LEU A 349 -31.29 21.25 9.57
C LEU A 349 -31.93 21.86 10.81
N ILE A 350 -31.93 23.18 10.91
CA ILE A 350 -32.46 23.93 12.04
C ILE A 350 -33.48 24.96 11.51
N ASP A 351 -34.62 25.09 12.19
CA ASP A 351 -35.57 26.20 11.98
C ASP A 351 -35.14 27.38 12.86
N PRO A 352 -34.62 28.47 12.28
CA PRO A 352 -34.09 29.60 13.06
C PRO A 352 -35.18 30.39 13.83
N ARG A 353 -36.44 30.06 13.64
CA ARG A 353 -37.56 30.68 14.42
C ARG A 353 -37.83 29.92 15.71
N SER A 354 -37.50 28.63 15.76
CA SER A 354 -37.82 27.76 16.88
C SER A 354 -36.61 27.48 17.77
N GLU A 355 -35.39 27.67 17.25
CA GLU A 355 -34.14 27.30 17.93
C GLU A 355 -33.11 28.44 17.92
N ASP A 356 -32.25 28.46 18.96
CA ASP A 356 -31.13 29.40 19.03
C ASP A 356 -29.97 28.87 18.18
N LEU A 357 -29.73 29.51 17.04
CA LEU A 357 -28.66 29.16 16.12
C LEU A 357 -27.25 29.37 16.69
N SER A 358 -27.11 30.13 17.78
CA SER A 358 -25.83 30.32 18.47
C SER A 358 -25.32 28.99 19.03
N ALA A 359 -26.23 28.11 19.46
CA ALA A 359 -25.88 26.78 19.96
C ALA A 359 -25.20 25.92 18.88
N ALA A 360 -25.63 26.02 17.61
CA ALA A 360 -24.97 25.28 16.53
C ALA A 360 -23.51 25.73 16.35
N VAL A 361 -23.25 27.03 16.44
CA VAL A 361 -21.89 27.59 16.40
C VAL A 361 -21.05 27.11 17.58
N ASP A 362 -21.62 27.09 18.79
CA ASP A 362 -20.96 26.64 20.01
C ASP A 362 -20.61 25.14 19.96
N TYR A 363 -21.43 24.32 19.28
CA TYR A 363 -21.14 22.92 18.98
C TYR A 363 -20.16 22.68 17.82
N GLY A 364 -19.63 23.75 17.21
CA GLY A 364 -18.61 23.65 16.15
C GLY A 364 -19.21 23.38 14.76
N TYR A 365 -20.49 23.68 14.56
CA TYR A 365 -21.12 23.63 13.22
C TYR A 365 -20.98 24.95 12.50
N PHE A 366 -20.93 24.88 11.17
CA PHE A 366 -20.81 26.02 10.28
C PHE A 366 -22.04 26.12 9.39
N LEU A 367 -22.56 27.32 9.21
CA LEU A 367 -23.71 27.58 8.36
C LEU A 367 -23.33 27.37 6.89
N CYS A 368 -24.08 26.52 6.18
CA CYS A 368 -23.88 26.21 4.78
C CYS A 368 -24.98 26.75 3.89
N LEU A 369 -26.22 26.73 4.38
CA LEU A 369 -27.37 27.17 3.63
C LEU A 369 -28.29 27.99 4.54
N TRP A 370 -28.79 29.07 3.96
CA TRP A 370 -29.85 29.88 4.54
C TRP A 370 -30.96 29.99 3.50
N GLU A 371 -32.01 29.21 3.67
CA GLU A 371 -33.11 29.09 2.73
C GLU A 371 -34.40 29.67 3.34
N ASP A 372 -35.01 30.61 2.63
CA ASP A 372 -36.32 31.15 2.96
C ASP A 372 -37.36 30.50 2.07
N THR A 373 -38.04 29.53 2.62
CA THR A 373 -39.10 28.77 1.90
C THR A 373 -40.50 29.29 2.16
N ARG A 374 -40.65 30.55 2.61
CA ARG A 374 -41.95 31.15 2.96
C ARG A 374 -42.93 31.17 1.80
N ASP A 375 -42.42 31.12 0.57
CA ASP A 375 -43.27 31.05 -0.65
C ASP A 375 -43.61 29.60 -1.04
N GLN A 376 -43.14 28.60 -0.31
CA GLN A 376 -43.47 27.18 -0.52
C GLN A 376 -44.62 26.73 0.39
N GLU A 377 -45.32 25.65 0.04
CA GLU A 377 -46.49 25.16 0.78
C GLU A 377 -46.28 24.93 2.27
N ASP A 378 -45.04 24.62 2.70
CA ASP A 378 -44.70 24.39 4.12
C ASP A 378 -44.31 25.69 4.85
N GLY A 379 -43.99 26.78 4.15
CA GLY A 379 -43.73 28.12 4.70
C GLY A 379 -42.60 28.22 5.74
N HIS A 380 -41.68 27.25 5.77
CA HIS A 380 -40.63 27.16 6.76
C HIS A 380 -39.33 27.84 6.30
N LEU A 381 -38.67 28.54 7.23
CA LEU A 381 -37.28 28.97 7.06
C LEU A 381 -36.37 27.86 7.57
N ARG A 382 -35.43 27.42 6.74
CA ARG A 382 -34.49 26.36 7.09
C ARG A 382 -33.07 26.83 6.95
N THR A 383 -32.23 26.37 7.88
CA THR A 383 -30.78 26.54 7.79
C THR A 383 -30.13 25.17 7.80
N ALA A 384 -29.04 25.02 7.05
CA ALA A 384 -28.29 23.77 6.99
C ALA A 384 -26.86 24.01 7.51
N TRP A 385 -26.42 23.12 8.38
CA TRP A 385 -25.17 23.23 9.13
C TRP A 385 -24.33 21.99 8.94
N ALA A 386 -23.04 22.20 8.73
CA ALA A 386 -22.06 21.11 8.54
C ALA A 386 -20.92 21.24 9.54
N THR A 387 -20.27 20.14 9.83
CA THR A 387 -19.07 20.10 10.67
C THR A 387 -17.83 20.54 9.89
N LEU A 388 -16.77 20.90 10.59
CA LEU A 388 -15.49 21.24 9.98
C LEU A 388 -14.95 20.09 9.08
N GLY A 389 -15.11 18.83 9.49
CA GLY A 389 -14.68 17.67 8.71
C GLY A 389 -15.42 17.50 7.38
N GLN A 390 -16.60 18.10 7.23
CA GLN A 390 -17.38 18.06 6.00
C GLN A 390 -17.09 19.25 5.05
N LEU A 391 -16.44 20.29 5.56
CA LEU A 391 -16.19 21.56 4.85
C LEU A 391 -14.74 21.80 4.49
N ASP A 392 -13.80 21.20 5.22
CA ASP A 392 -12.38 21.49 5.10
C ASP A 392 -11.59 20.23 4.76
N VAL A 393 -11.07 20.16 3.56
CA VAL A 393 -10.28 19.02 3.06
C VAL A 393 -9.03 18.74 3.90
N ARG A 394 -8.50 19.73 4.64
CA ARG A 394 -7.37 19.55 5.55
C ARG A 394 -7.69 18.58 6.70
N GLN A 395 -8.96 18.51 7.10
CA GLN A 395 -9.43 17.53 8.10
C GLN A 395 -9.41 16.08 7.58
N MET A 396 -9.32 15.91 6.26
CA MET A 396 -9.12 14.61 5.61
C MET A 396 -7.64 14.23 5.49
N GLY A 397 -6.72 15.10 5.94
CA GLY A 397 -5.27 14.92 5.78
C GLY A 397 -4.72 15.44 4.44
N ALA A 398 -5.54 16.18 3.68
CA ALA A 398 -5.12 16.74 2.41
C ALA A 398 -4.26 18.01 2.58
N TYR A 399 -3.31 18.19 1.68
CA TYR A 399 -2.61 19.47 1.50
C TYR A 399 -3.33 20.31 0.43
N ILE A 400 -3.12 21.63 0.45
CA ILE A 400 -3.87 22.59 -0.38
C ILE A 400 -3.03 23.20 -1.51
N GLU A 401 -1.75 22.90 -1.59
CA GLU A 401 -0.87 23.33 -2.67
C GLU A 401 -1.01 22.40 -3.86
N GLU A 402 -1.42 22.97 -5.02
CA GLU A 402 -1.60 22.17 -6.23
C GLU A 402 -0.26 21.58 -6.69
N PRO A 403 -0.16 20.25 -6.90
CA PRO A 403 1.05 19.62 -7.41
C PRO A 403 1.43 20.22 -8.77
N TYR A 404 2.71 20.52 -8.97
CA TYR A 404 3.23 21.19 -10.18
C TYR A 404 2.88 20.45 -11.49
N PHE A 405 2.70 19.14 -11.44
CA PHE A 405 2.33 18.29 -12.59
C PHE A 405 0.82 18.21 -12.84
N TRP A 406 -0.04 18.76 -11.95
CA TRP A 406 -1.49 18.53 -11.99
C TRP A 406 -2.16 19.09 -13.25
N SER A 407 -1.59 20.14 -13.80
CA SER A 407 -2.07 20.80 -15.03
C SER A 407 -1.41 20.28 -16.32
N TRP A 408 -0.53 19.29 -16.28
CA TRP A 408 0.20 18.81 -17.46
C TRP A 408 -0.69 18.25 -18.55
N GLU A 409 -1.70 17.49 -18.17
CA GLU A 409 -2.66 16.92 -19.11
C GLU A 409 -3.37 17.97 -19.97
N GLN A 410 -3.70 19.13 -19.37
CA GLN A 410 -4.39 20.23 -20.08
C GLN A 410 -3.51 20.90 -21.16
N ARG A 411 -2.19 20.74 -21.08
CA ARG A 411 -1.24 21.40 -21.99
C ARG A 411 -0.81 20.51 -23.14
N GLY A 412 -1.28 19.27 -23.24
CA GLY A 412 -0.82 18.31 -24.26
C GLY A 412 0.68 18.05 -24.20
N ALA A 413 1.29 18.28 -23.05
CA ALA A 413 2.73 18.36 -22.90
C ALA A 413 3.35 16.96 -22.80
N HIS A 414 4.31 16.70 -23.68
CA HIS A 414 5.37 15.74 -23.40
C HIS A 414 5.91 15.98 -21.98
N GLN A 415 6.06 14.92 -21.20
CA GLN A 415 6.76 14.97 -19.92
C GLN A 415 8.14 15.59 -20.15
N PRO A 416 8.53 16.65 -19.42
CA PRO A 416 9.91 17.09 -19.48
C PRO A 416 10.78 15.97 -18.90
N SER A 417 11.86 15.64 -19.61
CA SER A 417 12.85 14.67 -19.12
C SER A 417 13.29 15.06 -17.70
N PRO A 418 13.39 14.11 -16.74
CA PRO A 418 13.74 14.40 -15.35
C PRO A 418 15.09 15.10 -15.13
N ALA A 419 15.93 15.17 -16.15
CA ALA A 419 17.24 15.81 -16.09
C ALA A 419 17.22 17.35 -15.90
N ASN A 420 16.10 18.04 -16.15
CA ASN A 420 16.03 19.51 -16.14
C ASN A 420 15.39 20.16 -14.90
N ASN A 421 14.99 19.41 -13.91
CA ASN A 421 14.32 19.94 -12.69
C ASN A 421 15.24 20.05 -11.47
N ARG A 422 16.58 19.99 -11.61
CA ARG A 422 17.53 20.16 -10.50
C ARG A 422 18.01 21.60 -10.28
N GLU A 423 17.50 22.56 -11.05
CA GLU A 423 17.77 23.99 -10.83
C GLU A 423 16.46 24.78 -10.76
N LYS A 424 15.87 24.87 -9.56
CA LYS A 424 15.18 26.07 -9.04
C LYS A 424 14.84 25.86 -7.57
#